data_d29e2047b701b9196442b2ed7a1f9851
#
_entry.id   d29e2047b701b9196442b2ed7a1f9851
#
_cell.length_a   1.000
_cell.length_b   1.000
_cell.length_c   1.000
_cell.angle_alpha   90.00
_cell.angle_beta   90.00
_cell.angle_gamma   90.00
#
_symmetry.space_group_name_H-M   'P 1'
#
loop_
_entity.id
_entity.type
_entity.pdbx_description
1 polymer ?
#
loop_
_entity_poly.entity_id
_entity_poly.type
_entity_poly.pdbx_seq_one_letter_code
_entity_poly.pdbx_strand_id
1 'polypeptide(L)'
;MQAPERIAFLESVSCRDIGDGPVVLLLHGFCESHLIFDALLPQLTADYRVVAPDLPGHGATPWDKGIRTLEDFACWLRDLLDALDVEQCVLIGHSMGGYVAAAFAELFPERLRGLGMLHSTALGDAEERKENRTKSMAFVEQNGKEFFLKAFVGSLFHDPEPRWLMELTDITAPTDTDAILACLRMMRDRPDRSAIVGALNVPVMYITGGLDALVSPERSRQELAQLPLALLHRIPEASHMGMYEAPERVIGAILSLVENAERGI
;
A
#
# COMPACT_ATOMS: atom_id res chain seq x y z
N MET A 1 19.91 -1.98 -14.94
CA MET A 1 20.90 -2.09 -13.82
C MET A 1 21.96 -3.11 -14.20
N GLN A 2 23.24 -2.83 -13.96
CA GLN A 2 24.31 -3.84 -14.16
C GLN A 2 24.28 -4.86 -13.01
N ALA A 3 24.80 -6.08 -13.24
CA ALA A 3 24.70 -7.18 -12.25
C ALA A 3 25.19 -6.81 -10.83
N PRO A 4 26.35 -6.13 -10.63
CA PRO A 4 26.78 -5.73 -9.30
C PRO A 4 25.84 -4.70 -8.63
N GLU A 5 25.31 -3.75 -9.41
CA GLU A 5 24.37 -2.73 -8.91
C GLU A 5 23.02 -3.36 -8.50
N ARG A 6 22.56 -4.34 -9.28
CA ARG A 6 21.36 -5.13 -8.99
C ARG A 6 21.47 -5.88 -7.66
N ILE A 7 22.59 -6.55 -7.41
CA ILE A 7 22.83 -7.30 -6.18
C ILE A 7 22.83 -6.32 -4.99
N ALA A 8 23.60 -5.24 -5.08
CA ALA A 8 23.67 -4.23 -4.01
C ALA A 8 22.30 -3.60 -3.71
N PHE A 9 21.48 -3.37 -4.75
CA PHE A 9 20.12 -2.85 -4.58
C PHE A 9 19.25 -3.85 -3.82
N LEU A 10 19.22 -5.13 -4.24
CA LEU A 10 18.43 -6.16 -3.58
C LEU A 10 18.87 -6.42 -2.12
N GLU A 11 20.18 -6.37 -1.84
CA GLU A 11 20.71 -6.49 -0.47
C GLU A 11 20.29 -5.33 0.43
N SER A 12 19.94 -4.18 -0.12
CA SER A 12 19.46 -3.00 0.63
C SER A 12 17.96 -3.01 0.90
N VAL A 13 17.19 -3.91 0.25
CA VAL A 13 15.73 -3.97 0.36
C VAL A 13 15.32 -5.13 1.24
N SER A 14 14.61 -4.85 2.33
CA SER A 14 13.88 -5.88 3.08
C SER A 14 12.62 -6.26 2.30
N CYS A 15 12.51 -7.53 1.93
CA CYS A 15 11.42 -7.99 1.08
C CYS A 15 11.07 -9.46 1.39
N ARG A 16 9.78 -9.77 1.45
CA ARG A 16 9.30 -11.14 1.28
C ARG A 16 9.21 -11.43 -0.21
N ASP A 17 9.85 -12.49 -0.66
CA ASP A 17 9.75 -13.03 -2.02
C ASP A 17 9.59 -14.54 -1.89
N ILE A 18 8.35 -15.03 -1.94
CA ILE A 18 7.98 -16.40 -1.53
C ILE A 18 6.95 -16.95 -2.50
N GLY A 19 7.04 -18.26 -2.79
CA GLY A 19 6.16 -18.97 -3.71
C GLY A 19 6.65 -18.88 -5.15
N ASP A 20 5.89 -19.49 -6.04
CA ASP A 20 6.17 -19.57 -7.47
C ASP A 20 4.92 -19.21 -8.28
N GLY A 21 5.08 -18.90 -9.57
CA GLY A 21 3.96 -18.61 -10.47
C GLY A 21 3.74 -17.12 -10.75
N PRO A 22 2.52 -16.70 -11.10
CA PRO A 22 2.20 -15.30 -11.36
C PRO A 22 2.47 -14.42 -10.14
N VAL A 23 3.01 -13.21 -10.38
CA VAL A 23 3.46 -12.34 -9.28
C VAL A 23 2.32 -11.51 -8.72
N VAL A 24 2.15 -11.60 -7.40
CA VAL A 24 1.32 -10.71 -6.57
C VAL A 24 2.24 -9.81 -5.75
N LEU A 25 2.21 -8.51 -6.04
CA LEU A 25 3.03 -7.51 -5.35
C LEU A 25 2.18 -6.79 -4.31
N LEU A 26 2.58 -6.86 -3.04
CA LEU A 26 1.86 -6.26 -1.90
C LEU A 26 2.64 -5.06 -1.35
N LEU A 27 2.05 -3.87 -1.38
CA LEU A 27 2.64 -2.65 -0.82
C LEU A 27 1.92 -2.26 0.47
N HIS A 28 2.68 -2.16 1.54
CA HIS A 28 2.18 -1.72 2.84
C HIS A 28 1.88 -0.22 2.89
N GLY A 29 1.19 0.22 3.92
CA GLY A 29 0.80 1.60 4.17
C GLY A 29 1.87 2.44 4.88
N PHE A 30 1.45 3.62 5.30
CA PHE A 30 2.29 4.60 5.98
C PHE A 30 2.73 4.10 7.36
N CYS A 31 4.02 4.18 7.65
CA CYS A 31 4.67 3.70 8.87
C CYS A 31 4.58 2.18 9.12
N GLU A 32 4.14 1.39 8.17
CA GLU A 32 4.02 -0.06 8.28
C GLU A 32 5.25 -0.77 7.69
N SER A 33 5.18 -2.08 7.56
CA SER A 33 6.13 -2.92 6.83
C SER A 33 5.42 -4.10 6.17
N HIS A 34 6.15 -4.90 5.40
CA HIS A 34 5.60 -6.12 4.79
C HIS A 34 4.96 -7.09 5.79
N LEU A 35 5.32 -7.01 7.07
CA LEU A 35 4.82 -7.89 8.13
C LEU A 35 3.30 -7.82 8.31
N ILE A 36 2.66 -6.70 7.92
CA ILE A 36 1.19 -6.59 7.98
C ILE A 36 0.47 -7.61 7.10
N PHE A 37 1.17 -8.23 6.15
CA PHE A 37 0.61 -9.22 5.23
C PHE A 37 0.87 -10.68 5.64
N ASP A 38 1.62 -10.92 6.74
CA ASP A 38 2.05 -12.27 7.12
C ASP A 38 0.86 -13.26 7.25
N ALA A 39 -0.29 -12.80 7.74
CA ALA A 39 -1.49 -13.63 7.82
C ALA A 39 -2.07 -14.04 6.45
N LEU A 40 -1.77 -13.31 5.39
CA LEU A 40 -2.27 -13.58 4.04
C LEU A 40 -1.35 -14.55 3.27
N LEU A 41 -0.06 -14.58 3.60
CA LEU A 41 0.96 -15.30 2.84
C LEU A 41 0.67 -16.79 2.65
N PRO A 42 0.27 -17.59 3.68
CA PRO A 42 0.11 -19.03 3.52
C PRO A 42 -0.88 -19.45 2.41
N GLN A 43 -1.95 -18.65 2.21
CA GLN A 43 -2.94 -18.94 1.17
C GLN A 43 -2.53 -18.39 -0.20
N LEU A 44 -1.89 -17.23 -0.24
CA LEU A 44 -1.46 -16.63 -1.49
C LEU A 44 -0.27 -17.37 -2.11
N THR A 45 0.69 -17.82 -1.29
CA THR A 45 1.91 -18.49 -1.77
C THR A 45 1.68 -19.93 -2.20
N ALA A 46 0.47 -20.47 -2.06
CA ALA A 46 0.12 -21.79 -2.56
C ALA A 46 0.17 -21.86 -4.11
N ASP A 47 -0.25 -20.78 -4.77
CA ASP A 47 -0.39 -20.74 -6.23
C ASP A 47 0.32 -19.53 -6.88
N TYR A 48 0.82 -18.57 -6.08
CA TYR A 48 1.41 -17.32 -6.56
C TYR A 48 2.76 -17.03 -5.93
N ARG A 49 3.62 -16.34 -6.68
CA ARG A 49 4.82 -15.71 -6.13
C ARG A 49 4.43 -14.38 -5.50
N VAL A 50 4.51 -14.30 -4.18
CA VAL A 50 4.19 -13.07 -3.44
C VAL A 50 5.47 -12.30 -3.17
N VAL A 51 5.51 -11.06 -3.67
CA VAL A 51 6.57 -10.09 -3.40
C VAL A 51 6.00 -8.99 -2.50
N ALA A 52 6.57 -8.80 -1.33
CA ALA A 52 6.14 -7.77 -0.40
C ALA A 52 7.38 -7.04 0.16
N PRO A 53 7.79 -5.90 -0.42
CA PRO A 53 8.92 -5.13 0.06
C PRO A 53 8.52 -4.21 1.22
N ASP A 54 9.48 -3.90 2.08
CA ASP A 54 9.43 -2.69 2.89
C ASP A 54 9.74 -1.49 1.99
N LEU A 55 8.85 -0.52 1.94
CA LEU A 55 9.09 0.74 1.22
C LEU A 55 10.25 1.50 1.87
N PRO A 56 11.08 2.24 1.11
CA PRO A 56 12.17 3.03 1.65
C PRO A 56 11.79 3.86 2.88
N GLY A 57 12.60 3.73 3.94
CA GLY A 57 12.36 4.38 5.24
C GLY A 57 11.39 3.66 6.17
N HIS A 58 10.91 2.48 5.78
CA HIS A 58 9.98 1.64 6.54
C HIS A 58 10.59 0.26 6.80
N GLY A 59 10.14 -0.38 7.88
CA GLY A 59 10.64 -1.70 8.26
C GLY A 59 12.16 -1.72 8.33
N ALA A 60 12.81 -2.62 7.59
CA ALA A 60 14.27 -2.73 7.52
C ALA A 60 14.89 -2.14 6.24
N THR A 61 14.10 -1.56 5.34
CA THR A 61 14.63 -0.85 4.15
C THR A 61 15.02 0.58 4.52
N PRO A 62 16.31 0.98 4.32
CA PRO A 62 16.76 2.32 4.66
C PRO A 62 16.03 3.44 3.91
N TRP A 63 15.95 4.62 4.54
CA TRP A 63 15.42 5.81 3.87
C TRP A 63 16.36 6.31 2.78
N ASP A 64 15.84 6.47 1.58
CA ASP A 64 16.54 7.13 0.47
C ASP A 64 16.06 8.58 0.33
N LYS A 65 16.95 9.54 0.60
CA LYS A 65 16.67 10.98 0.49
C LYS A 65 16.42 11.46 -0.96
N GLY A 66 16.68 10.62 -1.94
CA GLY A 66 16.33 10.84 -3.34
C GLY A 66 14.82 10.77 -3.58
N ILE A 67 14.11 10.01 -2.74
CA ILE A 67 12.65 9.86 -2.83
C ILE A 67 11.95 11.08 -2.22
N ARG A 68 11.23 11.82 -3.05
CA ARG A 68 10.56 13.09 -2.69
C ARG A 68 9.08 13.12 -3.05
N THR A 69 8.66 12.22 -3.94
CA THR A 69 7.29 12.13 -4.47
C THR A 69 6.80 10.67 -4.48
N LEU A 70 5.51 10.46 -4.68
CA LEU A 70 4.96 9.11 -4.87
C LEU A 70 5.43 8.50 -6.19
N GLU A 71 5.73 9.33 -7.18
CA GLU A 71 6.32 8.94 -8.46
C GLU A 71 7.74 8.38 -8.28
N ASP A 72 8.53 8.93 -7.35
CA ASP A 72 9.85 8.38 -7.02
C ASP A 72 9.73 7.00 -6.39
N PHE A 73 8.74 6.78 -5.50
CA PHE A 73 8.42 5.43 -5.00
C PHE A 73 8.00 4.48 -6.14
N ALA A 74 7.22 4.96 -7.10
CA ALA A 74 6.82 4.17 -8.25
C ALA A 74 8.03 3.81 -9.14
N CYS A 75 8.96 4.73 -9.35
CA CYS A 75 10.22 4.45 -10.06
C CYS A 75 11.09 3.44 -9.30
N TRP A 76 11.22 3.60 -7.97
CA TRP A 76 11.92 2.65 -7.12
C TRP A 76 11.30 1.23 -7.19
N LEU A 77 9.96 1.17 -7.21
CA LEU A 77 9.23 -0.10 -7.35
C LEU A 77 9.47 -0.78 -8.70
N ARG A 78 9.53 0.01 -9.80
CA ARG A 78 9.93 -0.51 -11.12
C ARG A 78 11.34 -1.10 -11.06
N ASP A 79 12.28 -0.41 -10.43
CA ASP A 79 13.67 -0.87 -10.30
C ASP A 79 13.76 -2.16 -9.49
N LEU A 80 12.90 -2.32 -8.46
CA LEU A 80 12.77 -3.56 -7.71
C LEU A 80 12.24 -4.71 -8.58
N LEU A 81 11.17 -4.48 -9.34
CA LEU A 81 10.62 -5.48 -10.26
C LEU A 81 11.65 -5.90 -11.31
N ASP A 82 12.40 -4.95 -11.88
CA ASP A 82 13.48 -5.23 -12.82
C ASP A 82 14.61 -6.03 -12.16
N ALA A 83 14.94 -5.71 -10.91
CA ALA A 83 15.94 -6.44 -10.14
C ALA A 83 15.49 -7.87 -9.77
N LEU A 84 14.20 -8.14 -9.68
CA LEU A 84 13.62 -9.46 -9.41
C LEU A 84 13.25 -10.24 -10.69
N ASP A 85 13.57 -9.73 -11.89
CA ASP A 85 13.17 -10.27 -13.19
C ASP A 85 11.64 -10.45 -13.33
N VAL A 86 10.87 -9.50 -12.74
CA VAL A 86 9.41 -9.50 -12.82
C VAL A 86 8.96 -8.53 -13.92
N GLU A 87 8.42 -9.04 -15.00
CA GLU A 87 7.92 -8.24 -16.13
C GLU A 87 6.57 -7.58 -15.81
N GLN A 88 5.64 -8.35 -15.27
CA GLN A 88 4.28 -7.89 -14.91
C GLN A 88 3.83 -8.50 -13.58
N CYS A 89 2.96 -7.79 -12.87
CA CYS A 89 2.37 -8.26 -11.62
C CYS A 89 0.92 -7.81 -11.44
N VAL A 90 0.20 -8.48 -10.53
CA VAL A 90 -0.99 -7.91 -9.89
C VAL A 90 -0.51 -7.12 -8.68
N LEU A 91 -0.70 -5.80 -8.72
CA LEU A 91 -0.22 -4.88 -7.68
C LEU A 91 -1.34 -4.53 -6.71
N ILE A 92 -1.13 -4.77 -5.42
CA ILE A 92 -2.10 -4.46 -4.37
C ILE A 92 -1.44 -3.52 -3.38
N GLY A 93 -2.00 -2.31 -3.22
CA GLY A 93 -1.49 -1.32 -2.29
C GLY A 93 -2.45 -1.06 -1.14
N HIS A 94 -1.97 -1.25 0.10
CA HIS A 94 -2.67 -0.87 1.31
C HIS A 94 -2.46 0.62 1.62
N SER A 95 -3.52 1.37 1.83
CA SER A 95 -3.46 2.76 2.30
C SER A 95 -2.48 3.62 1.45
N MET A 96 -1.37 4.12 2.00
CA MET A 96 -0.32 4.83 1.26
C MET A 96 0.27 3.97 0.13
N GLY A 97 0.42 2.66 0.33
CA GLY A 97 0.83 1.73 -0.73
C GLY A 97 -0.09 1.78 -1.96
N GLY A 98 -1.39 2.05 -1.76
CA GLY A 98 -2.33 2.28 -2.86
C GLY A 98 -2.08 3.62 -3.58
N TYR A 99 -1.62 4.67 -2.87
CA TYR A 99 -1.21 5.93 -3.53
C TYR A 99 0.02 5.72 -4.40
N VAL A 100 0.99 4.92 -3.92
CA VAL A 100 2.17 4.50 -4.70
C VAL A 100 1.73 3.65 -5.90
N ALA A 101 0.80 2.72 -5.70
CA ALA A 101 0.26 1.86 -6.76
C ALA A 101 -0.46 2.66 -7.85
N ALA A 102 -1.21 3.71 -7.48
CA ALA A 102 -1.84 4.61 -8.44
C ALA A 102 -0.80 5.45 -9.23
N ALA A 103 0.29 5.90 -8.58
CA ALA A 103 1.41 6.56 -9.27
C ALA A 103 2.16 5.59 -10.20
N PHE A 104 2.32 4.33 -9.77
CA PHE A 104 2.90 3.27 -10.61
C PHE A 104 2.03 2.99 -11.85
N ALA A 105 0.71 2.94 -11.67
CA ALA A 105 -0.24 2.75 -12.76
C ALA A 105 -0.21 3.89 -13.79
N GLU A 106 0.07 5.12 -13.35
CA GLU A 106 0.27 6.27 -14.25
C GLU A 106 1.54 6.15 -15.08
N LEU A 107 2.66 5.76 -14.45
CA LEU A 107 3.98 5.77 -15.07
C LEU A 107 4.30 4.48 -15.84
N PHE A 108 3.78 3.34 -15.39
CA PHE A 108 4.15 2.00 -15.88
C PHE A 108 2.92 1.09 -16.03
N PRO A 109 1.85 1.53 -16.74
CA PRO A 109 0.61 0.74 -16.86
C PRO A 109 0.83 -0.64 -17.52
N GLU A 110 1.84 -0.76 -18.41
CA GLU A 110 2.20 -2.00 -19.08
C GLU A 110 2.78 -3.08 -18.14
N ARG A 111 3.20 -2.67 -16.93
CA ARG A 111 3.74 -3.58 -15.91
C ARG A 111 2.62 -4.21 -15.05
N LEU A 112 1.37 -3.76 -15.23
CA LEU A 112 0.22 -4.24 -14.47
C LEU A 112 -0.55 -5.32 -15.21
N ARG A 113 -0.92 -6.37 -14.48
CA ARG A 113 -1.96 -7.34 -14.85
C ARG A 113 -3.26 -7.10 -14.09
N GLY A 114 -3.21 -6.40 -12.99
CA GLY A 114 -4.34 -5.99 -12.17
C GLY A 114 -3.92 -5.01 -11.10
N LEU A 115 -4.87 -4.23 -10.58
CA LEU A 115 -4.64 -3.23 -9.53
C LEU A 115 -5.64 -3.41 -8.38
N GLY A 116 -5.15 -3.63 -7.17
CA GLY A 116 -5.92 -3.70 -5.93
C GLY A 116 -5.69 -2.46 -5.05
N MET A 117 -6.76 -1.77 -4.69
CA MET A 117 -6.79 -0.65 -3.76
C MET A 117 -7.31 -1.14 -2.41
N LEU A 118 -6.41 -1.63 -1.54
CA LEU A 118 -6.76 -2.17 -0.23
C LEU A 118 -6.83 -1.04 0.81
N HIS A 119 -8.03 -0.75 1.32
CA HIS A 119 -8.28 0.38 2.24
C HIS A 119 -7.61 1.67 1.75
N SER A 120 -7.74 1.95 0.45
CA SER A 120 -7.05 3.05 -0.22
C SER A 120 -7.97 3.79 -1.20
N THR A 121 -7.44 4.85 -1.82
CA THR A 121 -8.14 5.72 -2.76
C THR A 121 -7.16 6.32 -3.77
N ALA A 122 -7.56 6.52 -5.02
CA ALA A 122 -6.78 7.26 -6.00
C ALA A 122 -7.03 8.78 -5.96
N LEU A 123 -8.01 9.25 -5.17
CA LEU A 123 -8.31 10.67 -5.02
C LEU A 123 -7.21 11.43 -4.27
N GLY A 124 -6.96 12.67 -4.63
CA GLY A 124 -6.13 13.60 -3.87
C GLY A 124 -6.72 13.92 -2.49
N ASP A 125 -5.93 14.43 -1.54
CA ASP A 125 -6.45 14.84 -0.23
C ASP A 125 -7.32 16.11 -0.35
N ALA A 126 -8.47 16.10 0.34
CA ALA A 126 -9.26 17.31 0.56
C ALA A 126 -8.51 18.29 1.50
N GLU A 127 -8.86 19.58 1.45
CA GLU A 127 -8.12 20.63 2.19
C GLU A 127 -8.02 20.34 3.69
N GLU A 128 -9.10 19.90 4.34
CA GLU A 128 -9.09 19.50 5.76
C GLU A 128 -8.04 18.41 6.04
N ARG A 129 -7.92 17.45 5.14
CA ARG A 129 -6.94 16.37 5.29
C ARG A 129 -5.51 16.85 5.06
N LYS A 130 -5.29 17.77 4.13
CA LYS A 130 -3.99 18.43 3.92
C LYS A 130 -3.56 19.21 5.16
N GLU A 131 -4.50 19.93 5.79
CA GLU A 131 -4.26 20.64 7.06
C GLU A 131 -3.88 19.66 8.17
N ASN A 132 -4.59 18.53 8.29
CA ASN A 132 -4.30 17.50 9.29
C ASN A 132 -2.91 16.89 9.09
N ARG A 133 -2.48 16.64 7.84
CA ARG A 133 -1.10 16.18 7.58
C ARG A 133 -0.06 17.23 7.93
N THR A 134 -0.34 18.51 7.69
CA THR A 134 0.55 19.61 8.10
C THR A 134 0.68 19.70 9.63
N LYS A 135 -0.43 19.53 10.36
CA LYS A 135 -0.43 19.45 11.83
C LYS A 135 0.35 18.22 12.33
N SER A 136 0.20 17.07 11.64
CA SER A 136 0.95 15.86 11.97
C SER A 136 2.46 16.03 11.79
N MET A 137 2.91 16.67 10.71
CA MET A 137 4.33 16.99 10.52
C MET A 137 4.88 17.86 11.65
N ALA A 138 4.18 18.95 11.97
CA ALA A 138 4.57 19.83 13.08
C ALA A 138 4.59 19.08 14.42
N PHE A 139 3.65 18.18 14.65
CA PHE A 139 3.60 17.36 15.87
C PHE A 139 4.82 16.42 15.97
N VAL A 140 5.19 15.74 14.86
CA VAL A 140 6.39 14.87 14.81
C VAL A 140 7.67 15.69 15.10
N GLU A 141 7.80 16.85 14.46
CA GLU A 141 8.97 17.73 14.66
C GLU A 141 9.09 18.24 16.11
N GLN A 142 7.98 18.51 16.78
CA GLN A 142 7.96 19.05 18.14
C GLN A 142 8.05 18.00 19.24
N ASN A 143 7.46 16.82 19.03
CA ASN A 143 7.26 15.82 20.10
C ASN A 143 7.98 14.48 19.82
N GLY A 144 8.55 14.30 18.63
CA GLY A 144 9.18 13.05 18.22
C GLY A 144 8.17 12.06 17.62
N LYS A 145 8.73 11.07 16.88
CA LYS A 145 7.93 10.06 16.15
C LYS A 145 7.20 9.10 17.07
N GLU A 146 7.72 8.80 18.26
CA GLU A 146 7.17 7.80 19.17
C GLU A 146 5.74 8.15 19.62
N PHE A 147 5.52 9.41 19.98
CA PHE A 147 4.18 9.89 20.37
C PHE A 147 3.22 9.90 19.18
N PHE A 148 3.72 10.28 18.01
CA PHE A 148 2.94 10.26 16.78
C PHE A 148 2.52 8.84 16.41
N LEU A 149 3.47 7.88 16.38
CA LEU A 149 3.22 6.49 16.01
C LEU A 149 2.23 5.81 16.96
N LYS A 150 2.34 6.07 18.26
CA LYS A 150 1.38 5.55 19.25
C LYS A 150 -0.06 6.01 18.96
N ALA A 151 -0.25 7.29 18.65
CA ALA A 151 -1.56 7.82 18.28
C ALA A 151 -2.04 7.30 16.93
N PHE A 152 -1.13 7.18 15.96
CA PHE A 152 -1.39 6.68 14.62
C PHE A 152 -1.87 5.22 14.65
N VAL A 153 -1.16 4.31 15.33
CA VAL A 153 -1.54 2.89 15.47
C VAL A 153 -2.93 2.76 16.06
N GLY A 154 -3.27 3.55 17.10
CA GLY A 154 -4.60 3.56 17.69
C GLY A 154 -5.72 4.00 16.73
N SER A 155 -5.39 4.79 15.71
CA SER A 155 -6.37 5.29 14.73
C SER A 155 -6.67 4.32 13.59
N LEU A 156 -5.92 3.24 13.47
CA LEU A 156 -6.05 2.27 12.36
C LEU A 156 -7.24 1.33 12.53
N PHE A 157 -7.73 1.18 13.75
CA PHE A 157 -8.81 0.26 14.09
C PHE A 157 -10.03 0.98 14.66
N HIS A 158 -11.19 0.35 14.52
CA HIS A 158 -12.41 0.77 15.22
C HIS A 158 -12.49 0.18 16.63
N ASP A 159 -12.25 -1.12 16.76
CA ASP A 159 -12.26 -1.85 18.04
C ASP A 159 -11.09 -2.87 18.04
N PRO A 160 -9.86 -2.42 18.39
CA PRO A 160 -8.67 -3.24 18.23
C PRO A 160 -8.53 -4.30 19.33
N GLU A 161 -8.12 -5.50 18.94
CA GLU A 161 -7.56 -6.43 19.90
C GLU A 161 -6.21 -5.92 20.44
N PRO A 162 -5.92 -6.03 21.75
CA PRO A 162 -4.67 -5.55 22.32
C PRO A 162 -3.41 -6.09 21.64
N ARG A 163 -3.45 -7.36 21.16
CA ARG A 163 -2.33 -7.97 20.44
C ARG A 163 -2.01 -7.25 19.13
N TRP A 164 -3.03 -6.78 18.39
CA TRP A 164 -2.83 -6.04 17.14
C TRP A 164 -2.14 -4.69 17.37
N LEU A 165 -2.54 -3.99 18.46
CA LEU A 165 -1.89 -2.72 18.82
C LEU A 165 -0.42 -2.92 19.22
N MET A 166 -0.10 -4.01 19.94
CA MET A 166 1.29 -4.35 20.30
C MET A 166 2.11 -4.65 19.05
N GLU A 167 1.62 -5.56 18.20
CA GLU A 167 2.29 -5.95 16.97
C GLU A 167 2.53 -4.76 16.03
N LEU A 168 1.51 -3.93 15.78
CA LEU A 168 1.67 -2.75 14.94
C LEU A 168 2.56 -1.68 15.58
N THR A 169 2.61 -1.58 16.90
CA THR A 169 3.58 -0.71 17.57
C THR A 169 5.00 -1.14 17.24
N ASP A 170 5.29 -2.44 17.29
CA ASP A 170 6.61 -2.99 16.96
C ASP A 170 6.92 -2.84 15.46
N ILE A 171 5.95 -3.08 14.58
CA ILE A 171 6.07 -2.92 13.13
C ILE A 171 6.37 -1.45 12.75
N THR A 172 5.72 -0.49 13.39
CA THR A 172 5.85 0.94 13.05
C THR A 172 7.11 1.59 13.64
N ALA A 173 7.62 1.08 14.75
CA ALA A 173 8.74 1.66 15.52
C ALA A 173 10.02 1.89 14.69
N PRO A 174 10.44 0.99 13.76
CA PRO A 174 11.63 1.19 12.94
C PRO A 174 11.54 2.34 11.94
N THR A 175 10.32 2.81 11.58
CA THR A 175 10.14 3.82 10.53
C THR A 175 11.02 5.06 10.77
N ASP A 176 11.76 5.45 9.75
CA ASP A 176 12.67 6.60 9.79
C ASP A 176 11.89 7.92 9.95
N THR A 177 12.37 8.84 10.79
CA THR A 177 11.69 10.12 11.05
C THR A 177 11.62 11.01 9.81
N ASP A 178 12.71 11.07 9.02
CA ASP A 178 12.74 11.85 7.77
C ASP A 178 11.74 11.24 6.77
N ALA A 179 11.62 9.90 6.73
CA ALA A 179 10.63 9.20 5.91
C ALA A 179 9.20 9.53 6.35
N ILE A 180 8.90 9.56 7.65
CA ILE A 180 7.57 9.96 8.18
C ILE A 180 7.20 11.35 7.65
N LEU A 181 8.08 12.33 7.82
CA LEU A 181 7.85 13.72 7.40
C LEU A 181 7.71 13.84 5.88
N ALA A 182 8.55 13.14 5.12
CA ALA A 182 8.48 13.12 3.67
C ALA A 182 7.17 12.48 3.17
N CYS A 183 6.79 11.31 3.69
CA CYS A 183 5.54 10.63 3.33
C CYS A 183 4.30 11.44 3.67
N LEU A 184 4.26 12.11 4.85
CA LEU A 184 3.16 13.02 5.19
C LEU A 184 3.03 14.15 4.16
N ARG A 185 4.15 14.73 3.70
CA ARG A 185 4.17 15.76 2.66
C ARG A 185 3.70 15.20 1.33
N MET A 186 4.24 14.06 0.88
CA MET A 186 3.84 13.41 -0.38
C MET A 186 2.35 13.07 -0.41
N MET A 187 1.84 12.51 0.67
CA MET A 187 0.40 12.19 0.79
C MET A 187 -0.46 13.45 0.76
N ARG A 188 -0.02 14.56 1.40
CA ARG A 188 -0.72 15.85 1.38
C ARG A 188 -0.82 16.42 -0.03
N ASP A 189 0.29 16.36 -0.77
CA ASP A 189 0.47 17.08 -2.03
C ASP A 189 0.12 16.20 -3.25
N ARG A 190 -0.27 14.93 -3.04
CA ARG A 190 -0.55 14.02 -4.15
C ARG A 190 -1.69 14.50 -5.03
N PRO A 191 -1.55 14.36 -6.35
CA PRO A 191 -2.65 14.64 -7.28
C PRO A 191 -3.75 13.58 -7.19
N ASP A 192 -4.91 13.92 -7.75
CA ASP A 192 -6.00 12.98 -8.01
C ASP A 192 -5.63 12.11 -9.22
N ARG A 193 -5.64 10.78 -9.03
CA ARG A 193 -5.34 9.80 -10.07
C ARG A 193 -6.53 8.89 -10.41
N SER A 194 -7.73 9.27 -9.96
CA SER A 194 -8.93 8.45 -10.23
C SER A 194 -9.17 8.22 -11.71
N ALA A 195 -8.97 9.27 -12.55
CA ALA A 195 -9.09 9.16 -13.99
C ALA A 195 -8.04 8.20 -14.61
N ILE A 196 -6.82 8.17 -14.08
CA ILE A 196 -5.77 7.24 -14.51
C ILE A 196 -6.17 5.81 -14.18
N VAL A 197 -6.58 5.56 -12.94
CA VAL A 197 -7.02 4.23 -12.48
C VAL A 197 -8.24 3.76 -13.28
N GLY A 198 -9.18 4.66 -13.56
CA GLY A 198 -10.37 4.35 -14.36
C GLY A 198 -10.12 4.08 -15.84
N ALA A 199 -8.96 4.51 -16.37
CA ALA A 199 -8.57 4.28 -17.78
C ALA A 199 -7.70 3.03 -17.98
N LEU A 200 -7.39 2.29 -16.91
CA LEU A 200 -6.60 1.06 -17.02
C LEU A 200 -7.34 -0.03 -17.81
N ASN A 201 -6.60 -0.73 -18.65
CA ASN A 201 -7.10 -1.89 -19.42
C ASN A 201 -6.87 -3.22 -18.70
N VAL A 202 -6.77 -3.18 -17.37
CA VAL A 202 -6.62 -4.36 -16.52
C VAL A 202 -7.67 -4.32 -15.41
N PRO A 203 -8.02 -5.45 -14.77
CA PRO A 203 -8.95 -5.47 -13.65
C PRO A 203 -8.51 -4.54 -12.53
N VAL A 204 -9.42 -3.73 -12.01
CA VAL A 204 -9.21 -2.87 -10.85
C VAL A 204 -10.18 -3.27 -9.76
N MET A 205 -9.71 -3.47 -8.53
CA MET A 205 -10.54 -3.81 -7.38
C MET A 205 -10.27 -2.89 -6.20
N TYR A 206 -11.35 -2.38 -5.61
CA TYR A 206 -11.32 -1.69 -4.33
C TYR A 206 -11.77 -2.64 -3.23
N ILE A 207 -10.92 -2.81 -2.20
CA ILE A 207 -11.23 -3.60 -0.99
C ILE A 207 -11.38 -2.59 0.14
N THR A 208 -12.58 -2.46 0.69
CA THR A 208 -12.94 -1.35 1.60
C THR A 208 -13.53 -1.85 2.91
N GLY A 209 -13.15 -1.21 4.02
CA GLY A 209 -13.74 -1.45 5.33
C GLY A 209 -15.02 -0.65 5.55
N GLY A 210 -16.03 -1.27 6.16
CA GLY A 210 -17.28 -0.58 6.51
C GLY A 210 -17.14 0.40 7.66
N LEU A 211 -16.12 0.20 8.51
CA LEU A 211 -15.81 1.00 9.70
C LEU A 211 -14.52 1.83 9.53
N ASP A 212 -13.97 1.90 8.32
CA ASP A 212 -12.75 2.63 8.02
C ASP A 212 -12.95 4.15 8.16
N ALA A 213 -12.29 4.74 9.17
CA ALA A 213 -12.34 6.17 9.41
C ALA A 213 -11.29 6.95 8.59
N LEU A 214 -10.25 6.27 8.07
CA LEU A 214 -9.19 6.88 7.29
C LEU A 214 -9.53 6.96 5.81
N VAL A 215 -10.13 5.92 5.25
CA VAL A 215 -10.70 5.92 3.90
C VAL A 215 -12.18 5.56 4.02
N SER A 216 -12.99 6.58 4.33
CA SER A 216 -14.39 6.35 4.67
C SER A 216 -15.18 5.68 3.54
N PRO A 217 -16.18 4.85 3.88
CA PRO A 217 -17.05 4.22 2.89
C PRO A 217 -17.73 5.22 1.95
N GLU A 218 -17.99 6.45 2.42
CA GLU A 218 -18.55 7.52 1.61
C GLU A 218 -17.58 7.96 0.53
N ARG A 219 -16.30 8.18 0.90
CA ARG A 219 -15.24 8.54 -0.03
C ARG A 219 -15.05 7.47 -1.11
N SER A 220 -15.02 6.19 -0.70
CA SER A 220 -14.92 5.07 -1.64
C SER A 220 -16.11 5.01 -2.59
N ARG A 221 -17.34 5.28 -2.12
CA ARG A 221 -18.53 5.35 -2.99
C ARG A 221 -18.47 6.49 -3.99
N GLN A 222 -18.00 7.67 -3.56
CA GLN A 222 -17.86 8.85 -4.46
C GLN A 222 -16.84 8.56 -5.56
N GLU A 223 -15.73 7.93 -5.24
CA GLU A 223 -14.70 7.54 -6.20
C GLU A 223 -15.22 6.48 -7.17
N LEU A 224 -15.79 5.39 -6.65
CA LEU A 224 -16.32 4.28 -7.46
C LEU A 224 -17.46 4.69 -8.38
N ALA A 225 -18.23 5.72 -8.04
CA ALA A 225 -19.25 6.27 -8.93
C ALA A 225 -18.67 6.81 -10.25
N GLN A 226 -17.36 7.11 -10.27
CA GLN A 226 -16.62 7.58 -11.44
C GLN A 226 -15.84 6.44 -12.13
N LEU A 227 -15.84 5.23 -11.55
CA LEU A 227 -15.04 4.07 -11.98
C LEU A 227 -15.97 2.86 -12.26
N PRO A 228 -16.82 2.91 -13.30
CA PRO A 228 -17.90 1.92 -13.49
C PRO A 228 -17.40 0.49 -13.76
N LEU A 229 -16.14 0.31 -14.14
CA LEU A 229 -15.53 -0.99 -14.40
C LEU A 229 -14.74 -1.52 -13.20
N ALA A 230 -14.52 -0.70 -12.16
CA ALA A 230 -13.82 -1.14 -10.97
C ALA A 230 -14.72 -2.05 -10.11
N LEU A 231 -14.14 -3.15 -9.65
CA LEU A 231 -14.80 -4.08 -8.74
C LEU A 231 -14.74 -3.54 -7.30
N LEU A 232 -15.81 -3.73 -6.55
CA LEU A 232 -15.87 -3.38 -5.13
C LEU A 232 -16.04 -4.64 -4.28
N HIS A 233 -15.08 -4.89 -3.41
CA HIS A 233 -15.19 -5.86 -2.32
C HIS A 233 -15.29 -5.13 -0.99
N ARG A 234 -16.50 -5.09 -0.41
CA ARG A 234 -16.73 -4.44 0.88
C ARG A 234 -16.67 -5.45 2.02
N ILE A 235 -15.94 -5.08 3.07
CA ILE A 235 -15.84 -5.83 4.33
C ILE A 235 -16.53 -4.97 5.41
N PRO A 236 -17.82 -5.17 5.67
CA PRO A 236 -18.62 -4.28 6.53
C PRO A 236 -18.09 -4.15 7.95
N GLU A 237 -17.50 -5.22 8.47
CA GLU A 237 -16.99 -5.36 9.83
C GLU A 237 -15.56 -4.83 10.03
N ALA A 238 -14.79 -4.63 8.94
CA ALA A 238 -13.42 -4.16 9.02
C ALA A 238 -13.33 -2.62 9.06
N SER A 239 -12.31 -2.13 9.73
CA SER A 239 -11.86 -0.73 9.66
C SER A 239 -10.72 -0.57 8.64
N HIS A 240 -9.59 0.04 9.02
CA HIS A 240 -8.48 0.29 8.08
C HIS A 240 -7.52 -0.90 7.92
N MET A 241 -7.55 -1.85 8.84
CA MET A 241 -6.62 -2.99 8.88
C MET A 241 -7.32 -4.32 8.58
N GLY A 242 -8.05 -4.39 7.48
CA GLY A 242 -8.81 -5.58 7.10
C GLY A 242 -7.99 -6.86 7.05
N MET A 243 -6.66 -6.79 6.81
CA MET A 243 -5.74 -7.93 6.86
C MET A 243 -5.60 -8.52 8.28
N TYR A 244 -5.91 -7.73 9.33
CA TYR A 244 -5.99 -8.18 10.72
C TYR A 244 -7.41 -8.56 11.13
N GLU A 245 -8.39 -7.75 10.73
CA GLU A 245 -9.77 -7.81 11.21
C GLU A 245 -10.61 -8.88 10.48
N ALA A 246 -10.29 -9.13 9.19
CA ALA A 246 -11.01 -10.09 8.35
C ALA A 246 -10.09 -10.69 7.25
N PRO A 247 -8.97 -11.35 7.61
CA PRO A 247 -7.95 -11.81 6.67
C PRO A 247 -8.53 -12.68 5.56
N GLU A 248 -9.43 -13.61 5.87
CA GLU A 248 -10.07 -14.49 4.89
C GLU A 248 -10.85 -13.72 3.80
N ARG A 249 -11.49 -12.60 4.20
CA ARG A 249 -12.22 -11.74 3.28
C ARG A 249 -11.26 -10.98 2.36
N VAL A 250 -10.14 -10.51 2.90
CA VAL A 250 -9.10 -9.83 2.12
C VAL A 250 -8.45 -10.81 1.15
N ILE A 251 -8.10 -12.01 1.59
CA ILE A 251 -7.54 -13.07 0.73
C ILE A 251 -8.51 -13.40 -0.41
N GLY A 252 -9.78 -13.65 -0.10
CA GLY A 252 -10.78 -13.96 -1.12
C GLY A 252 -10.92 -12.85 -2.18
N ALA A 253 -10.83 -11.59 -1.79
CA ALA A 253 -10.84 -10.46 -2.72
C ALA A 253 -9.57 -10.42 -3.57
N ILE A 254 -8.40 -10.64 -2.98
CA ILE A 254 -7.12 -10.67 -3.71
C ILE A 254 -7.13 -11.81 -4.73
N LEU A 255 -7.52 -13.02 -4.34
CA LEU A 255 -7.60 -14.17 -5.24
C LEU A 255 -8.58 -13.89 -6.40
N SER A 256 -9.73 -13.30 -6.12
CA SER A 256 -10.67 -12.92 -7.18
C SER A 256 -10.08 -11.90 -8.16
N LEU A 257 -9.31 -10.92 -7.68
CA LEU A 257 -8.62 -9.97 -8.56
C LEU A 257 -7.59 -10.67 -9.44
N VAL A 258 -6.77 -11.56 -8.86
CA VAL A 258 -5.73 -12.30 -9.61
C VAL A 258 -6.35 -13.22 -10.66
N GLU A 259 -7.42 -13.95 -10.31
CA GLU A 259 -8.14 -14.79 -11.28
C GLU A 259 -8.72 -13.99 -12.46
N ASN A 260 -9.27 -12.79 -12.20
CA ASN A 260 -9.77 -11.90 -13.26
C ASN A 260 -8.61 -11.43 -14.16
N ALA A 261 -7.46 -11.10 -13.57
CA ALA A 261 -6.26 -10.71 -14.31
C ALA A 261 -5.72 -11.83 -15.20
N GLU A 262 -5.78 -13.10 -14.76
CA GLU A 262 -5.36 -14.25 -15.54
C GLU A 262 -6.29 -14.54 -16.71
N ARG A 263 -7.60 -14.30 -16.53
CA ARG A 263 -8.62 -14.48 -17.57
C ARG A 263 -8.66 -13.34 -18.57
N GLY A 264 -8.01 -12.20 -18.31
CA GLY A 264 -8.05 -11.01 -19.14
C GLY A 264 -9.42 -10.30 -19.16
N ILE A 265 -10.12 -10.37 -18.03
CA ILE A 265 -11.48 -9.81 -17.86
C ILE A 265 -11.40 -8.51 -17.08
#